data_be4755343d091d8b56e6d32b490a2526
#
_entry.id   be4755343d091d8b56e6d32b490a2526
#
_cell.length_a   1.000
_cell.length_b   1.000
_cell.length_c   1.000
_cell.angle_alpha   90.00
_cell.angle_beta   90.00
_cell.angle_gamma   90.00
#
_symmetry.space_group_name_H-M   'P 1'
#
loop_
_entity.id
_entity.type
_entity.pdbx_description
1 polymer ?
#
loop_
_entity_poly.entity_id
_entity_poly.type
_entity_poly.pdbx_seq_one_letter_code
_entity_poly.pdbx_strand_id
1 'polypeptide(L)'
;MEIFTNIISSFIALFSNLSIGMLIVLPLLILIGLVAKWRLFDKCGLSNKEILLGTFLPIYDFYLTLKVVGRPGSHLGLLFIPLFNIFFVVKVLFELLNSFGKFHIIDYTLAILFSILYFLNLGLAYNEVYYGSVYDKSDEELAQMKAKADRALA
;
A
#
# COMPACT_ATOMS: atom_id res chain seq x y z
N MET A 1 -27.23 -16.65 -18.54
CA MET A 1 -27.99 -15.43 -18.17
C MET A 1 -28.35 -15.44 -16.68
N GLU A 2 -28.77 -16.58 -16.12
CA GLU A 2 -29.16 -16.70 -14.69
C GLU A 2 -28.03 -16.36 -13.69
N ILE A 3 -26.79 -16.75 -13.96
CA ILE A 3 -25.65 -16.45 -13.07
C ILE A 3 -25.45 -14.93 -12.93
N PHE A 4 -25.57 -14.20 -14.04
CA PHE A 4 -25.39 -12.75 -14.05
C PHE A 4 -26.55 -12.03 -13.32
N THR A 5 -27.80 -12.49 -13.51
CA THR A 5 -28.96 -11.96 -12.77
C THR A 5 -28.88 -12.28 -11.28
N ASN A 6 -28.38 -13.45 -10.88
CA ASN A 6 -28.18 -13.81 -9.46
C ASN A 6 -27.06 -12.97 -8.81
N ILE A 7 -26.00 -12.66 -9.51
CA ILE A 7 -24.93 -11.77 -9.01
C ILE A 7 -25.47 -10.36 -8.81
N ILE A 8 -26.21 -9.82 -9.79
CA ILE A 8 -26.81 -8.49 -9.70
C ILE A 8 -27.83 -8.41 -8.57
N SER A 9 -28.73 -9.39 -8.45
CA SER A 9 -29.73 -9.42 -7.39
C SER A 9 -29.12 -9.52 -6.00
N SER A 10 -28.05 -10.33 -5.84
CA SER A 10 -27.30 -10.43 -4.59
C SER A 10 -26.60 -9.10 -4.25
N PHE A 11 -26.07 -8.41 -5.25
CA PHE A 11 -25.45 -7.09 -5.08
C PHE A 11 -26.48 -6.03 -4.65
N ILE A 12 -27.63 -6.01 -5.30
CA ILE A 12 -28.75 -5.11 -4.96
C ILE A 12 -29.26 -5.40 -3.54
N ALA A 13 -29.43 -6.68 -3.18
CA ALA A 13 -29.85 -7.07 -1.85
C ALA A 13 -28.83 -6.68 -0.76
N LEU A 14 -27.53 -6.75 -1.05
CA LEU A 14 -26.50 -6.29 -0.15
C LEU A 14 -26.61 -4.78 0.12
N PHE A 15 -26.84 -3.97 -0.92
CA PHE A 15 -26.99 -2.51 -0.79
C PHE A 15 -28.30 -2.11 -0.14
N SER A 16 -29.41 -2.81 -0.41
CA SER A 16 -30.72 -2.51 0.17
C SER A 16 -30.78 -2.77 1.68
N ASN A 17 -29.93 -3.67 2.19
CA ASN A 17 -29.82 -3.95 3.61
C ASN A 17 -28.81 -3.05 4.36
N LEU A 18 -28.05 -2.21 3.64
CA LEU A 18 -27.18 -1.24 4.30
C LEU A 18 -28.01 -0.09 4.89
N SER A 19 -27.75 0.23 6.16
CA SER A 19 -28.33 1.43 6.76
C SER A 19 -27.86 2.69 6.00
N ILE A 20 -28.68 3.73 5.99
CA ILE A 20 -28.33 5.03 5.36
C ILE A 20 -26.97 5.54 5.86
N GLY A 21 -26.66 5.31 7.14
CA GLY A 21 -25.34 5.65 7.70
C GLY A 21 -24.19 4.91 7.00
N MET A 22 -24.32 3.63 6.71
CA MET A 22 -23.31 2.86 5.99
C MET A 22 -23.14 3.32 4.54
N LEU A 23 -24.23 3.75 3.87
CA LEU A 23 -24.18 4.29 2.50
C LEU A 23 -23.37 5.58 2.40
N ILE A 24 -23.25 6.35 3.48
CA ILE A 24 -22.43 7.56 3.55
C ILE A 24 -21.00 7.24 4.01
N VAL A 25 -20.86 6.42 5.04
CA VAL A 25 -19.54 6.13 5.66
C VAL A 25 -18.64 5.35 4.71
N LEU A 26 -19.18 4.37 3.96
CA LEU A 26 -18.37 3.53 3.09
C LEU A 26 -17.69 4.31 1.94
N PRO A 27 -18.39 5.17 1.17
CA PRO A 27 -17.75 6.02 0.17
C PRO A 27 -16.73 6.99 0.76
N LEU A 28 -17.01 7.53 1.95
CA LEU A 28 -16.07 8.41 2.66
C LEU A 28 -14.77 7.69 3.02
N LEU A 29 -14.84 6.46 3.54
CA LEU A 29 -13.66 5.65 3.84
C LEU A 29 -12.86 5.30 2.58
N ILE A 30 -13.54 4.97 1.47
CA ILE A 30 -12.90 4.74 0.18
C ILE A 30 -12.18 6.01 -0.28
N LEU A 31 -12.82 7.16 -0.20
CA LEU A 31 -12.22 8.45 -0.58
C LEU A 31 -10.97 8.76 0.25
N ILE A 32 -11.03 8.57 1.57
CA ILE A 32 -9.88 8.74 2.46
C ILE A 32 -8.75 7.80 2.05
N GLY A 33 -9.05 6.53 1.75
CA GLY A 33 -8.07 5.55 1.26
C GLY A 33 -7.40 5.96 -0.05
N LEU A 34 -8.18 6.47 -1.01
CA LEU A 34 -7.66 6.97 -2.28
C LEU A 34 -6.73 8.18 -2.09
N VAL A 35 -7.12 9.12 -1.22
CA VAL A 35 -6.29 10.29 -0.89
C VAL A 35 -5.01 9.87 -0.18
N ALA A 36 -5.08 8.94 0.76
CA ALA A 36 -3.91 8.41 1.47
C ALA A 36 -2.93 7.76 0.50
N LYS A 37 -3.43 6.92 -0.40
CA LYS A 37 -2.65 6.24 -1.43
C LYS A 37 -2.00 7.24 -2.40
N TRP A 38 -2.75 8.22 -2.86
CA TRP A 38 -2.24 9.30 -3.69
C TRP A 38 -1.05 10.00 -3.01
N ARG A 39 -1.25 10.45 -1.77
CA ARG A 39 -0.20 11.14 -1.00
C ARG A 39 1.02 10.26 -0.73
N LEU A 40 0.81 8.96 -0.49
CA LEU A 40 1.91 8.00 -0.28
C LEU A 40 2.80 7.94 -1.52
N PHE A 41 2.24 7.77 -2.69
CA PHE A 41 3.00 7.71 -3.93
C PHE A 41 3.60 9.06 -4.36
N ASP A 42 2.91 10.16 -4.06
CA ASP A 42 3.44 11.52 -4.26
C ASP A 42 4.69 11.77 -3.41
N LYS A 43 4.70 11.36 -2.14
CA LYS A 43 5.89 11.37 -1.27
C LYS A 43 7.06 10.57 -1.84
N CYS A 44 6.77 9.50 -2.59
CA CYS A 44 7.78 8.67 -3.25
C CYS A 44 8.28 9.28 -4.57
N GLY A 45 7.79 10.44 -4.99
CA GLY A 45 8.20 11.15 -6.20
C GLY A 45 7.66 10.56 -7.50
N LEU A 46 6.57 9.81 -7.45
CA LEU A 46 5.90 9.30 -8.65
C LEU A 46 5.10 10.40 -9.35
N SER A 47 5.00 10.31 -10.68
CA SER A 47 4.23 11.27 -11.46
C SER A 47 2.72 11.11 -11.25
N ASN A 48 1.97 12.21 -11.36
CA ASN A 48 0.50 12.19 -11.21
C ASN A 48 -0.18 11.20 -12.17
N LYS A 49 0.37 11.01 -13.37
CA LYS A 49 -0.15 10.04 -14.35
C LYS A 49 0.01 8.59 -13.86
N GLU A 50 1.17 8.27 -13.31
CA GLU A 50 1.44 6.93 -12.75
C GLU A 50 0.53 6.66 -11.55
N ILE A 51 0.38 7.63 -10.65
CA ILE A 51 -0.48 7.52 -9.46
C ILE A 51 -1.93 7.30 -9.88
N LEU A 52 -2.41 8.05 -10.87
CA LEU A 52 -3.77 7.91 -11.40
C LEU A 52 -4.01 6.50 -11.96
N LEU A 53 -3.08 5.99 -12.78
CA LEU A 53 -3.17 4.64 -13.34
C LEU A 53 -3.15 3.57 -12.23
N GLY A 54 -2.30 3.73 -11.20
CA GLY A 54 -2.24 2.82 -10.05
C GLY A 54 -3.51 2.86 -9.19
N THR A 55 -4.25 3.97 -9.20
CA THR A 55 -5.50 4.07 -8.47
C THR A 55 -6.60 3.20 -9.08
N PHE A 56 -6.66 3.12 -10.41
CA PHE A 56 -7.69 2.36 -11.13
C PHE A 56 -7.29 0.92 -11.46
N LEU A 57 -5.99 0.64 -11.59
CA LEU A 57 -5.48 -0.66 -12.00
C LEU A 57 -4.71 -1.34 -10.85
N PRO A 58 -5.28 -2.35 -10.16
CA PRO A 58 -4.65 -2.96 -8.98
C PRO A 58 -3.31 -3.65 -9.29
N ILE A 59 -3.14 -4.21 -10.49
CA ILE A 59 -1.86 -4.81 -10.90
C ILE A 59 -0.81 -3.71 -11.10
N TYR A 60 -1.20 -2.58 -11.67
CA TYR A 60 -0.30 -1.43 -11.86
C TYR A 60 0.05 -0.76 -10.53
N ASP A 61 -0.87 -0.74 -9.57
CA ASP A 61 -0.63 -0.30 -8.20
C ASP A 61 0.50 -1.10 -7.53
N PHE A 62 0.45 -2.42 -7.65
CA PHE A 62 1.50 -3.26 -7.11
C PHE A 62 2.83 -3.03 -7.85
N TYR A 63 2.80 -2.82 -9.16
CA TYR A 63 3.97 -2.42 -9.94
C TYR A 63 4.59 -1.10 -9.43
N LEU A 64 3.77 -0.10 -9.11
CA LEU A 64 4.27 1.15 -8.51
C LEU A 64 4.90 0.91 -7.15
N THR A 65 4.32 0.05 -6.34
CA THR A 65 4.89 -0.35 -5.04
C THR A 65 6.26 -1.00 -5.23
N LEU A 66 6.42 -1.92 -6.21
CA LEU A 66 7.72 -2.49 -6.55
C LEU A 66 8.72 -1.41 -6.98
N LYS A 67 8.29 -0.45 -7.80
CA LYS A 67 9.12 0.66 -8.26
C LYS A 67 9.59 1.53 -7.07
N VAL A 68 8.73 1.81 -6.11
CA VAL A 68 9.05 2.57 -4.89
C VAL A 68 10.12 1.88 -4.04
N VAL A 69 10.03 0.58 -3.86
CA VAL A 69 11.02 -0.18 -3.08
C VAL A 69 12.32 -0.48 -3.87
N GLY A 70 12.34 -0.19 -5.19
CA GLY A 70 13.49 -0.40 -6.07
C GLY A 70 13.54 -1.76 -6.74
N ARG A 71 12.46 -2.55 -6.67
CA ARG A 71 12.41 -3.87 -7.30
C ARG A 71 12.11 -3.76 -8.80
N PRO A 72 12.71 -4.65 -9.62
CA PRO A 72 12.40 -4.71 -11.04
C PRO A 72 10.95 -5.16 -11.28
N GLY A 73 10.31 -4.59 -12.31
CA GLY A 73 8.92 -4.90 -12.66
C GLY A 73 8.67 -6.38 -13.01
N SER A 74 9.71 -7.13 -13.42
CA SER A 74 9.64 -8.58 -13.65
C SER A 74 9.20 -9.38 -12.43
N HIS A 75 9.45 -8.86 -11.22
CA HIS A 75 8.99 -9.48 -9.97
C HIS A 75 7.46 -9.49 -9.81
N LEU A 76 6.74 -8.75 -10.65
CA LEU A 76 5.27 -8.82 -10.72
C LEU A 76 4.80 -10.26 -11.02
N GLY A 77 5.58 -11.02 -11.79
CA GLY A 77 5.30 -12.43 -12.09
C GLY A 77 5.22 -13.31 -10.85
N LEU A 78 5.89 -12.97 -9.76
CA LEU A 78 5.87 -13.73 -8.51
C LEU A 78 4.50 -13.71 -7.81
N LEU A 79 3.65 -12.73 -8.13
CA LEU A 79 2.28 -12.67 -7.63
C LEU A 79 1.39 -13.81 -8.16
N PHE A 80 1.74 -14.36 -9.32
CA PHE A 80 0.96 -15.43 -9.96
C PHE A 80 1.35 -16.83 -9.47
N ILE A 81 2.39 -16.95 -8.62
CA ILE A 81 2.80 -18.22 -8.03
C ILE A 81 2.06 -18.42 -6.71
N PRO A 82 1.13 -19.41 -6.63
CA PRO A 82 0.40 -19.72 -5.39
C PRO A 82 1.36 -19.99 -4.24
N LEU A 83 0.96 -19.65 -3.02
CA LEU A 83 1.75 -19.73 -1.78
C LEU A 83 2.95 -18.78 -1.73
N PHE A 84 3.71 -18.67 -2.82
CA PHE A 84 4.86 -17.77 -2.88
C PHE A 84 4.44 -16.29 -2.86
N ASN A 85 3.29 -15.97 -3.45
CA ASN A 85 2.79 -14.58 -3.50
C ASN A 85 2.56 -14.00 -2.11
N ILE A 86 2.10 -14.80 -1.12
CA ILE A 86 1.86 -14.34 0.25
C ILE A 86 3.16 -13.86 0.88
N PHE A 87 4.21 -14.69 0.82
CA PHE A 87 5.54 -14.33 1.33
C PHE A 87 6.13 -13.14 0.59
N PHE A 88 5.92 -13.09 -0.73
CA PHE A 88 6.41 -12.01 -1.56
C PHE A 88 5.74 -10.67 -1.22
N VAL A 89 4.41 -10.66 -1.07
CA VAL A 89 3.66 -9.45 -0.69
C VAL A 89 4.10 -8.95 0.70
N VAL A 90 4.25 -9.84 1.67
CA VAL A 90 4.75 -9.49 3.02
C VAL A 90 6.17 -8.92 2.95
N LYS A 91 7.04 -9.52 2.14
CA LYS A 91 8.41 -9.01 1.94
C LYS A 91 8.40 -7.60 1.33
N VAL A 92 7.62 -7.38 0.28
CA VAL A 92 7.48 -6.06 -0.36
C VAL A 92 6.88 -5.04 0.62
N LEU A 93 5.94 -5.45 1.47
CA LEU A 93 5.40 -4.61 2.53
C LEU A 93 6.51 -4.15 3.49
N PHE A 94 7.37 -5.06 3.96
CA PHE A 94 8.49 -4.71 4.85
C PHE A 94 9.49 -3.78 4.17
N GLU A 95 9.80 -4.02 2.90
CA GLU A 95 10.66 -3.12 2.12
C GLU A 95 10.04 -1.73 1.97
N LEU A 96 8.73 -1.66 1.77
CA LEU A 96 8.02 -0.37 1.73
C LEU A 96 8.12 0.36 3.08
N LEU A 97 7.94 -0.34 4.20
CA LEU A 97 8.10 0.23 5.54
C LEU A 97 9.52 0.76 5.75
N ASN A 98 10.52 -0.04 5.38
CA ASN A 98 11.93 0.36 5.47
C ASN A 98 12.23 1.59 4.60
N SER A 99 11.58 1.71 3.45
CA SER A 99 11.69 2.89 2.57
C SER A 99 11.16 4.17 3.23
N PHE A 100 10.29 4.04 4.23
CA PHE A 100 9.82 5.13 5.09
C PHE A 100 10.55 5.19 6.45
N GLY A 101 11.68 4.50 6.60
CA GLY A 101 12.48 4.53 7.82
C GLY A 101 11.92 3.72 8.98
N LYS A 102 10.95 2.84 8.73
CA LYS A 102 10.32 1.96 9.74
C LYS A 102 11.04 0.62 9.78
N PHE A 103 12.04 0.51 10.65
CA PHE A 103 12.88 -0.69 10.79
C PHE A 103 12.61 -1.50 12.06
N HIS A 104 11.63 -1.09 12.87
CA HIS A 104 11.32 -1.76 14.13
C HIS A 104 10.34 -2.92 13.93
N ILE A 105 10.52 -3.99 14.71
CA ILE A 105 9.65 -5.16 14.66
C ILE A 105 8.18 -4.81 14.97
N ILE A 106 7.97 -3.78 15.78
CA ILE A 106 6.65 -3.27 16.12
C ILE A 106 5.94 -2.72 14.87
N ASP A 107 6.67 -1.99 14.00
CA ASP A 107 6.12 -1.46 12.75
C ASP A 107 5.66 -2.57 11.82
N TYR A 108 6.48 -3.63 11.67
CA TYR A 108 6.12 -4.80 10.87
C TYR A 108 4.90 -5.54 11.42
N THR A 109 4.83 -5.71 12.74
CA THR A 109 3.70 -6.36 13.38
C THR A 109 2.42 -5.54 13.20
N LEU A 110 2.48 -4.23 13.43
CA LEU A 110 1.35 -3.33 13.24
C LEU A 110 0.90 -3.27 11.78
N ALA A 111 1.84 -3.27 10.83
CA ALA A 111 1.53 -3.25 9.41
C ALA A 111 0.86 -4.55 8.95
N ILE A 112 1.20 -5.71 9.52
CA ILE A 112 0.52 -6.98 9.22
C ILE A 112 -0.88 -7.02 9.85
N LEU A 113 -1.00 -6.65 11.14
CA LEU A 113 -2.27 -6.72 11.86
C LEU A 113 -3.27 -5.65 11.42
N PHE A 114 -2.79 -4.45 11.12
CA PHE A 114 -3.59 -3.27 10.80
C PHE A 114 -3.17 -2.64 9.46
N SER A 115 -2.96 -3.46 8.43
CA SER A 115 -2.44 -3.02 7.13
C SER A 115 -3.11 -1.76 6.60
N ILE A 116 -4.45 -1.73 6.58
CA ILE A 116 -5.20 -0.58 6.05
C ILE A 116 -4.90 0.69 6.84
N LEU A 117 -4.95 0.64 8.17
CA LEU A 117 -4.70 1.78 9.04
C LEU A 117 -3.25 2.25 8.94
N TYR A 118 -2.32 1.31 8.82
CA TYR A 118 -0.90 1.61 8.69
C TYR A 118 -0.58 2.31 7.35
N PHE A 119 -1.18 1.85 6.25
CA PHE A 119 -1.07 2.52 4.95
C PHE A 119 -1.72 3.91 4.95
N LEU A 120 -2.87 4.06 5.61
CA LEU A 120 -3.50 5.37 5.81
C LEU A 120 -2.56 6.31 6.55
N ASN A 121 -1.90 5.83 7.61
CA ASN A 121 -0.93 6.62 8.36
C ASN A 121 0.26 7.04 7.48
N LEU A 122 0.91 6.10 6.77
CA LEU A 122 2.03 6.41 5.87
C LEU A 122 1.66 7.47 4.81
N GLY A 123 0.44 7.40 4.29
CA GLY A 123 -0.04 8.36 3.30
C GLY A 123 -0.40 9.71 3.89
N LEU A 124 -1.20 9.75 4.94
CA LEU A 124 -1.81 10.96 5.49
C LEU A 124 -0.94 11.70 6.50
N ALA A 125 -0.12 10.99 7.28
CA ALA A 125 0.70 11.61 8.32
C ALA A 125 1.76 12.53 7.69
N TYR A 126 1.88 13.73 8.20
CA TYR A 126 2.75 14.78 7.67
C TYR A 126 4.24 14.50 7.93
N ASN A 127 4.54 13.81 9.01
CA ASN A 127 5.88 13.47 9.47
C ASN A 127 6.47 12.21 8.83
N GLU A 128 5.67 11.47 8.07
CA GLU A 128 6.16 10.28 7.35
C GLU A 128 6.85 10.69 6.05
N VAL A 129 8.15 10.43 5.98
CA VAL A 129 9.01 10.82 4.87
C VAL A 129 9.56 9.58 4.17
N TYR A 130 9.60 9.62 2.84
CA TYR A 130 10.23 8.59 2.04
C TYR A 130 11.75 8.83 1.98
N TYR A 131 12.53 7.83 2.43
CA TYR A 131 13.99 7.88 2.47
C TYR A 131 14.66 7.27 1.24
N GLY A 132 13.92 6.60 0.39
CA GLY A 132 14.40 5.98 -0.85
C GLY A 132 14.15 4.48 -0.92
N SER A 133 14.47 3.90 -2.08
CA SER A 133 14.37 2.46 -2.32
C SER A 133 15.35 1.68 -1.42
N VAL A 134 14.98 0.44 -1.08
CA VAL A 134 15.79 -0.41 -0.17
C VAL A 134 16.27 -1.70 -0.80
N TYR A 135 15.71 -2.11 -1.93
CA TYR A 135 15.93 -3.45 -2.49
C TYR A 135 17.40 -3.75 -2.84
N ASP A 136 18.11 -2.80 -3.46
CA ASP A 136 19.49 -2.99 -3.90
C ASP A 136 20.53 -2.34 -2.97
N LYS A 137 20.11 -1.97 -1.74
CA LYS A 137 21.01 -1.34 -0.77
C LYS A 137 21.78 -2.37 0.04
N SER A 138 23.05 -2.06 0.31
CA SER A 138 23.88 -2.80 1.24
C SER A 138 23.39 -2.62 2.69
N ASP A 139 23.80 -3.54 3.58
CA ASP A 139 23.48 -3.46 5.01
C ASP A 139 23.99 -2.16 5.64
N GLU A 140 25.13 -1.62 5.17
CA GLU A 140 25.70 -0.36 5.63
C GLU A 140 24.80 0.83 5.22
N GLU A 141 24.32 0.85 4.00
CA GLU A 141 23.40 1.90 3.50
C GLU A 141 22.07 1.85 4.22
N LEU A 142 21.54 0.66 4.50
CA LEU A 142 20.32 0.48 5.29
C LEU A 142 20.50 0.96 6.72
N ALA A 143 21.65 0.70 7.34
CA ALA A 143 21.99 1.19 8.68
C ALA A 143 22.09 2.72 8.73
N GLN A 144 22.66 3.35 7.70
CA GLN A 144 22.72 4.81 7.57
C GLN A 144 21.31 5.40 7.40
N MET A 145 20.46 4.75 6.60
CA MET A 145 19.08 5.16 6.36
C MET A 145 18.24 5.08 7.65
N LYS A 146 18.42 4.00 8.43
CA LYS A 146 17.83 3.84 9.75
C LYS A 146 18.29 4.95 10.70
N ALA A 147 19.59 5.18 10.81
CA ALA A 147 20.13 6.24 11.66
C ALA A 147 19.62 7.63 11.28
N LYS A 148 19.40 7.89 9.98
CA LYS A 148 18.81 9.15 9.49
C LYS A 148 17.34 9.27 9.89
N ALA A 149 16.59 8.18 9.80
CA ALA A 149 15.19 8.15 10.21
C ALA A 149 15.03 8.36 11.72
N ASP A 150 15.86 7.68 12.53
CA ASP A 150 15.85 7.81 13.99
C ASP A 150 16.17 9.23 14.46
N ARG A 151 17.11 9.92 13.77
CA ARG A 151 17.42 11.35 14.05
C ARG A 151 16.29 12.31 13.69
N ALA A 152 15.48 11.95 12.71
CA ALA A 152 14.35 12.80 12.30
C ALA A 152 13.15 12.67 13.26
N LEU A 153 13.12 11.61 14.07
CA LEU A 153 12.10 11.36 15.08
C LEU A 153 12.48 11.87 16.49
N ALA A 154 13.74 12.20 16.72
CA ALA A 154 14.27 12.74 18.00
C ALA A 154 14.17 14.26 18.04
#